data_674558dad556d2ffca4f1dc561fe66c4
#
_entry.id   674558dad556d2ffca4f1dc561fe66c4
#
_cell.length_a   1.000
_cell.length_b   1.000
_cell.length_c   1.000
_cell.angle_alpha   90.00
_cell.angle_beta   90.00
_cell.angle_gamma   90.00
#
_symmetry.space_group_name_H-M   'P 1'
#
loop_
_entity.id
_entity.type
_entity.pdbx_description
1 polymer ?
#
loop_
_entity_poly.entity_id
_entity_poly.type
_entity_poly.pdbx_seq_one_letter_code
_entity_poly.pdbx_strand_id
1 'polypeptide(L)'
;VTIIAGLVAPASIALVGFLMFGNLIREGGVLKALSDSAQKELVNLITLLLGITIAASMQAEKFVALDTIKIMGLGLLAFVFDTIAGASFAKLLNLFLKEKINPMVGAAGISAFPMSSRVIQRLGLEADPTNHLLMHAVGANVAGQIGSVLAGGVLLAYLGG
;
A
#
# COMPACT_ATOMS: atom_id res chain seq x y z
N VAL A 1 -16.37 3.59 -6.54
CA VAL A 1 -15.47 2.70 -5.78
C VAL A 1 -15.89 2.62 -4.32
N THR A 2 -15.98 3.74 -3.57
CA THR A 2 -16.29 3.77 -2.13
C THR A 2 -17.62 3.09 -1.78
N ILE A 3 -18.70 3.33 -2.56
CA ILE A 3 -20.00 2.69 -2.33
C ILE A 3 -19.90 1.17 -2.47
N ILE A 4 -19.24 0.70 -3.53
CA ILE A 4 -19.08 -0.75 -3.77
C ILE A 4 -18.21 -1.36 -2.66
N ALA A 5 -17.11 -0.71 -2.30
CA ALA A 5 -16.25 -1.14 -1.20
C ALA A 5 -17.03 -1.24 0.12
N GLY A 6 -17.86 -0.25 0.42
CA GLY A 6 -18.68 -0.22 1.63
C GLY A 6 -19.75 -1.31 1.70
N LEU A 7 -20.31 -1.71 0.55
CA LEU A 7 -21.25 -2.83 0.48
C LEU A 7 -20.58 -4.18 0.74
N VAL A 8 -19.33 -4.34 0.27
CA VAL A 8 -18.56 -5.60 0.43
C VAL A 8 -17.89 -5.68 1.79
N ALA A 9 -17.29 -4.57 2.25
CA ALA A 9 -16.54 -4.50 3.49
C ALA A 9 -16.79 -3.16 4.19
N PRO A 10 -17.83 -3.04 5.04
CA PRO A 10 -18.20 -1.80 5.71
C PRO A 10 -17.05 -1.13 6.48
N ALA A 11 -16.18 -1.92 7.11
CA ALA A 11 -15.01 -1.43 7.84
C ALA A 11 -13.99 -0.70 6.94
N SER A 12 -14.03 -0.91 5.63
CA SER A 12 -13.12 -0.26 4.67
C SER A 12 -13.59 1.12 4.20
N ILE A 13 -14.84 1.53 4.49
CA ILE A 13 -15.45 2.76 3.97
C ILE A 13 -14.60 3.99 4.27
N ALA A 14 -14.11 4.11 5.50
CA ALA A 14 -13.33 5.28 5.92
C ALA A 14 -12.04 5.42 5.08
N LEU A 15 -11.26 4.35 4.98
CA LEU A 15 -9.97 4.35 4.26
C LEU A 15 -10.15 4.55 2.76
N VAL A 16 -11.07 3.79 2.14
CA VAL A 16 -11.35 3.94 0.70
C VAL A 16 -12.02 5.29 0.42
N GLY A 17 -12.86 5.79 1.31
CA GLY A 17 -13.49 7.09 1.21
C GLY A 17 -12.46 8.23 1.22
N PHE A 18 -11.53 8.23 2.16
CA PHE A 18 -10.45 9.22 2.21
C PHE A 18 -9.52 9.13 1.00
N LEU A 19 -9.19 7.94 0.52
CA LEU A 19 -8.42 7.77 -0.70
C LEU A 19 -9.12 8.38 -1.90
N MET A 20 -10.41 8.09 -2.09
CA MET A 20 -11.20 8.63 -3.20
C MET A 20 -11.43 10.12 -3.07
N PHE A 21 -11.60 10.65 -1.85
CA PHE A 21 -11.69 12.07 -1.58
C PHE A 21 -10.39 12.81 -1.94
N GLY A 22 -9.24 12.28 -1.53
CA GLY A 22 -7.93 12.82 -1.94
C GLY A 22 -7.74 12.82 -3.45
N ASN A 23 -8.14 11.74 -4.12
CA ASN A 23 -8.11 11.66 -5.58
C ASN A 23 -9.05 12.69 -6.24
N LEU A 24 -10.25 12.89 -5.69
CA LEU A 24 -11.20 13.90 -6.18
C LEU A 24 -10.64 15.33 -6.10
N ILE A 25 -10.03 15.68 -4.97
CA ILE A 25 -9.38 17.00 -4.80
C ILE A 25 -8.26 17.19 -5.82
N ARG A 26 -7.45 16.15 -6.04
CA ARG A 26 -6.33 16.20 -6.98
C ARG A 26 -6.79 16.34 -8.42
N GLU A 27 -7.68 15.47 -8.87
CA GLU A 27 -8.12 15.40 -10.27
C GLU A 27 -9.13 16.50 -10.63
N GLY A 28 -9.88 17.01 -9.64
CA GLY A 28 -10.85 18.09 -9.84
C GLY A 28 -10.20 19.43 -10.21
N GLY A 29 -8.91 19.63 -9.97
CA GLY A 29 -8.11 20.78 -10.39
C GLY A 29 -8.49 22.12 -9.74
N VAL A 30 -9.69 22.25 -9.17
CA VAL A 30 -10.20 23.49 -8.55
C VAL A 30 -9.50 23.81 -7.23
N LEU A 31 -9.10 22.78 -6.48
CA LEU A 31 -8.48 22.89 -5.15
C LEU A 31 -6.98 22.55 -5.19
N LYS A 32 -6.27 23.04 -6.19
CA LYS A 32 -4.85 22.70 -6.40
C LYS A 32 -3.98 23.04 -5.18
N ALA A 33 -4.16 24.22 -4.58
CA ALA A 33 -3.41 24.62 -3.39
C ALA A 33 -3.68 23.68 -2.20
N LEU A 34 -4.93 23.24 -2.00
CA LEU A 34 -5.29 22.28 -0.96
C LEU A 34 -4.68 20.89 -1.23
N SER A 35 -4.71 20.46 -2.48
CA SER A 35 -4.08 19.22 -2.91
C SER A 35 -2.56 19.22 -2.67
N ASP A 36 -1.89 20.33 -3.00
CA ASP A 36 -0.45 20.48 -2.81
C ASP A 36 -0.09 20.49 -1.31
N SER A 37 -0.84 21.22 -0.48
CA SER A 37 -0.67 21.23 0.97
C SER A 37 -0.92 19.85 1.60
N ALA A 38 -1.94 19.13 1.14
CA ALA A 38 -2.21 17.79 1.63
C ALA A 38 -1.08 16.80 1.29
N GLN A 39 -0.50 16.92 0.10
CA GLN A 39 0.58 16.03 -0.36
C GLN A 39 1.95 16.35 0.25
N LYS A 40 2.16 17.55 0.80
CA LYS A 40 3.44 18.00 1.35
C LYS A 40 3.35 18.19 2.86
N GLU A 41 2.68 19.25 3.30
CA GLU A 41 2.69 19.68 4.69
C GLU A 41 1.90 18.69 5.58
N LEU A 42 0.68 18.34 5.15
CA LEU A 42 -0.18 17.46 5.94
C LEU A 42 0.39 16.04 6.05
N VAL A 43 0.94 15.49 4.97
CA VAL A 43 1.61 14.18 4.98
C VAL A 43 2.79 14.18 5.95
N ASN A 44 3.61 15.24 5.95
CA ASN A 44 4.76 15.35 6.85
C ASN A 44 4.30 15.44 8.31
N LEU A 45 3.29 16.27 8.60
CA LEU A 45 2.73 16.42 9.94
C LEU A 45 2.14 15.10 10.46
N ILE A 46 1.33 14.42 9.65
CA ILE A 46 0.73 13.13 10.01
C ILE A 46 1.82 12.06 10.22
N THR A 47 2.84 12.03 9.38
CA THR A 47 3.97 11.09 9.51
C THR A 47 4.72 11.32 10.82
N LEU A 48 4.94 12.57 11.20
CA LEU A 48 5.59 12.91 12.46
C LEU A 48 4.72 12.49 13.66
N LEU A 49 3.43 12.80 13.65
CA LEU A 49 2.49 12.40 14.70
C LEU A 49 2.38 10.88 14.82
N LEU A 50 2.33 10.18 13.69
CA LEU A 50 2.32 8.71 13.65
C LEU A 50 3.61 8.15 14.26
N GLY A 51 4.77 8.71 13.90
CA GLY A 51 6.06 8.30 14.48
C GLY A 51 6.11 8.47 16.00
N ILE A 52 5.63 9.60 16.51
CA ILE A 52 5.55 9.86 17.97
C ILE A 52 4.60 8.85 18.63
N THR A 53 3.43 8.60 18.05
CA THR A 53 2.43 7.68 18.60
C THR A 53 2.97 6.25 18.65
N ILE A 54 3.62 5.82 17.57
CA ILE A 54 4.25 4.49 17.51
C ILE A 54 5.39 4.40 18.56
N ALA A 55 6.27 5.40 18.64
CA ALA A 55 7.35 5.42 19.60
C ALA A 55 6.83 5.36 21.05
N ALA A 56 5.76 6.10 21.36
CA ALA A 56 5.12 6.07 22.69
C ALA A 56 4.48 4.71 23.01
N SER A 57 4.03 3.96 22.00
CA SER A 57 3.47 2.62 22.19
C SER A 57 4.52 1.51 22.32
N MET A 58 5.76 1.78 21.92
CA MET A 58 6.89 0.84 22.00
C MET A 58 7.49 0.76 23.43
N GLN A 59 6.68 0.29 24.38
CA GLN A 59 7.17 -0.05 25.72
C GLN A 59 7.97 -1.35 25.64
N ALA A 60 9.16 -1.37 26.28
CA ALA A 60 10.07 -2.51 26.21
C ALA A 60 9.39 -3.84 26.63
N GLU A 61 8.56 -3.79 27.67
CA GLU A 61 7.84 -4.95 28.19
C GLU A 61 6.85 -5.55 27.18
N LYS A 62 6.20 -4.71 26.38
CA LYS A 62 5.25 -5.14 25.36
C LYS A 62 5.95 -5.53 24.06
N PHE A 63 7.03 -4.82 23.71
CA PHE A 63 7.75 -5.03 22.46
C PHE A 63 8.56 -6.33 22.47
N VAL A 64 9.15 -6.68 23.63
CA VAL A 64 9.94 -7.91 23.82
C VAL A 64 9.09 -9.11 24.25
N ALA A 65 7.77 -8.94 24.40
CA ALA A 65 6.87 -10.05 24.67
C ALA A 65 6.94 -11.12 23.56
N LEU A 66 6.94 -12.40 23.95
CA LEU A 66 7.08 -13.52 23.02
C LEU A 66 6.03 -13.48 21.89
N ASP A 67 4.81 -13.07 22.23
CA ASP A 67 3.72 -12.98 21.24
C ASP A 67 3.95 -11.85 20.23
N THR A 68 4.51 -10.71 20.67
CA THR A 68 4.90 -9.63 19.76
C THR A 68 6.00 -10.08 18.80
N ILE A 69 7.00 -10.81 19.28
CA ILE A 69 8.08 -11.36 18.44
C ILE A 69 7.52 -12.35 17.41
N LYS A 70 6.58 -13.22 17.82
CA LYS A 70 5.90 -14.14 16.90
C LYS A 70 5.13 -13.38 15.81
N ILE A 71 4.36 -12.36 16.20
CA ILE A 71 3.59 -11.52 15.25
C ILE A 71 4.55 -10.81 14.29
N MET A 72 5.64 -10.25 14.76
CA MET A 72 6.65 -9.62 13.91
C MET A 72 7.28 -10.60 12.94
N GLY A 73 7.61 -11.82 13.39
CA GLY A 73 8.13 -12.90 12.55
C GLY A 73 7.14 -13.31 11.46
N LEU A 74 5.87 -13.48 11.83
CA LEU A 74 4.79 -13.78 10.88
C LEU A 74 4.58 -12.64 9.88
N GLY A 75 4.64 -11.39 10.35
CA GLY A 75 4.54 -10.22 9.47
C GLY A 75 5.68 -10.16 8.45
N LEU A 76 6.91 -10.44 8.87
CA LEU A 76 8.06 -10.52 7.96
C LEU A 76 7.87 -11.60 6.90
N LEU A 77 7.46 -12.79 7.30
CA LEU A 77 7.15 -13.88 6.37
C LEU A 77 6.03 -13.48 5.40
N ALA A 78 4.97 -12.85 5.90
CA ALA A 78 3.87 -12.37 5.06
C ALA A 78 4.36 -11.39 3.98
N PHE A 79 5.22 -10.43 4.31
CA PHE A 79 5.80 -9.51 3.32
C PHE A 79 6.66 -10.21 2.26
N VAL A 80 7.43 -11.22 2.65
CA VAL A 80 8.22 -12.03 1.69
C VAL A 80 7.29 -12.77 0.73
N PHE A 81 6.27 -13.44 1.26
CA PHE A 81 5.30 -14.16 0.43
C PHE A 81 4.49 -13.23 -0.48
N ASP A 82 4.07 -12.08 0.01
CA ASP A 82 3.32 -11.09 -0.76
C ASP A 82 4.16 -10.55 -1.93
N THR A 83 5.43 -10.24 -1.69
CA THR A 83 6.37 -9.81 -2.73
C THR A 83 6.56 -10.88 -3.80
N ILE A 84 6.77 -12.14 -3.39
CA ILE A 84 6.92 -13.28 -4.29
C ILE A 84 5.62 -13.52 -5.09
N ALA A 85 4.48 -13.47 -4.42
CA ALA A 85 3.17 -13.67 -5.03
C ALA A 85 2.88 -12.57 -6.07
N GLY A 86 3.13 -11.30 -5.74
CA GLY A 86 2.95 -10.18 -6.66
C GLY A 86 3.81 -10.29 -7.91
N ALA A 87 5.10 -10.59 -7.75
CA ALA A 87 6.00 -10.80 -8.88
C ALA A 87 5.61 -12.04 -9.73
N SER A 88 5.19 -13.12 -9.07
CA SER A 88 4.75 -14.35 -9.74
C SER A 88 3.45 -14.13 -10.50
N PHE A 89 2.51 -13.37 -9.93
CA PHE A 89 1.26 -13.00 -10.58
C PHE A 89 1.51 -12.15 -11.83
N ALA A 90 2.42 -11.18 -11.77
CA ALA A 90 2.81 -10.40 -12.94
C ALA A 90 3.46 -11.27 -14.04
N LYS A 91 4.27 -12.27 -13.67
CA LYS A 91 4.78 -13.27 -14.61
C LYS A 91 3.68 -14.12 -15.23
N LEU A 92 2.70 -14.52 -14.44
CA LEU A 92 1.53 -15.28 -14.92
C LEU A 92 0.71 -14.46 -15.91
N LEU A 93 0.45 -13.18 -15.59
CA LEU A 93 -0.24 -12.26 -16.51
C LEU A 93 0.50 -12.13 -17.85
N ASN A 94 1.81 -12.14 -17.83
CA ASN A 94 2.62 -12.06 -19.05
C ASN A 94 2.45 -13.25 -20.02
N LEU A 95 1.84 -14.35 -19.58
CA LEU A 95 1.46 -15.45 -20.47
C LEU A 95 0.27 -15.08 -21.37
N PHE A 96 -0.58 -14.16 -20.89
CA PHE A 96 -1.81 -13.77 -21.56
C PHE A 96 -1.70 -12.40 -22.24
N LEU A 97 -0.74 -11.56 -21.83
CA LEU A 97 -0.57 -10.20 -22.34
C LEU A 97 0.29 -10.21 -23.61
N LYS A 98 -0.15 -9.42 -24.60
CA LYS A 98 0.63 -9.17 -25.83
C LYS A 98 1.87 -8.30 -25.53
N GLU A 99 1.69 -7.25 -24.73
CA GLU A 99 2.77 -6.41 -24.23
C GLU A 99 3.15 -6.88 -22.81
N LYS A 100 4.39 -7.30 -22.66
CA LYS A 100 4.89 -7.83 -21.38
C LYS A 100 5.18 -6.71 -20.39
N ILE A 101 4.69 -6.86 -19.19
CA ILE A 101 5.01 -5.98 -18.05
C ILE A 101 6.23 -6.50 -17.31
N ASN A 102 7.03 -5.59 -16.73
CA ASN A 102 8.13 -6.01 -15.87
C ASN A 102 7.56 -6.65 -14.59
N PRO A 103 7.90 -7.91 -14.25
CA PRO A 103 7.38 -8.60 -13.07
C PRO A 103 7.66 -7.87 -11.75
N MET A 104 8.69 -7.04 -11.68
CA MET A 104 9.00 -6.23 -10.50
C MET A 104 7.84 -5.28 -10.14
N VAL A 105 7.06 -4.82 -11.13
CA VAL A 105 5.87 -3.99 -10.88
C VAL A 105 4.86 -4.70 -10.00
N GLY A 106 4.68 -6.02 -10.19
CA GLY A 106 3.81 -6.83 -9.34
C GLY A 106 4.26 -6.87 -7.88
N ALA A 107 5.56 -6.90 -7.63
CA ALA A 107 6.11 -6.85 -6.28
C ALA A 107 5.84 -5.51 -5.56
N ALA A 108 5.47 -4.44 -6.28
CA ALA A 108 5.05 -3.18 -5.68
C ALA A 108 3.61 -3.23 -5.12
N GLY A 109 2.83 -4.27 -5.37
CA GLY A 109 1.45 -4.42 -4.94
C GLY A 109 1.24 -4.56 -3.43
N ILE A 110 2.29 -4.55 -2.63
CA ILE A 110 2.23 -4.54 -1.17
C ILE A 110 1.72 -3.19 -0.64
N SER A 111 1.12 -3.19 0.55
CA SER A 111 0.48 -2.01 1.13
C SER A 111 1.44 -0.92 1.65
N ALA A 112 2.75 -1.05 1.45
CA ALA A 112 3.76 -0.09 1.90
C ALA A 112 3.90 1.09 0.91
N PHE A 113 2.91 1.98 0.88
CA PHE A 113 2.91 3.16 0.01
C PHE A 113 3.71 4.33 0.62
N PRO A 114 4.47 5.09 -0.13
CA PRO A 114 4.93 4.89 -1.52
C PRO A 114 6.28 4.18 -1.60
N MET A 115 6.72 3.54 -0.51
CA MET A 115 8.08 3.01 -0.36
C MET A 115 8.37 1.90 -1.36
N SER A 116 7.46 0.93 -1.51
CA SER A 116 7.65 -0.20 -2.42
C SER A 116 7.84 0.25 -3.87
N SER A 117 7.08 1.24 -4.34
CA SER A 117 7.22 1.80 -5.69
C SER A 117 8.58 2.45 -5.93
N ARG A 118 9.12 3.14 -4.92
CA ARG A 118 10.45 3.76 -5.00
C ARG A 118 11.56 2.71 -5.03
N VAL A 119 11.42 1.64 -4.23
CA VAL A 119 12.37 0.52 -4.24
C VAL A 119 12.38 -0.17 -5.59
N ILE A 120 11.20 -0.47 -6.15
CA ILE A 120 11.08 -1.08 -7.49
C ILE A 120 11.68 -0.18 -8.58
N GLN A 121 11.45 1.12 -8.53
CA GLN A 121 12.08 2.07 -9.46
C GLN A 121 13.60 2.02 -9.36
N ARG A 122 14.13 2.05 -8.15
CA ARG A 122 15.57 2.00 -7.91
C ARG A 122 16.18 0.71 -8.46
N LEU A 123 15.64 -0.43 -8.10
CA LEU A 123 16.11 -1.74 -8.58
C LEU A 123 15.97 -1.87 -10.09
N GLY A 124 14.91 -1.31 -10.69
CA GLY A 124 14.72 -1.28 -12.13
C GLY A 124 15.81 -0.52 -12.84
N LEU A 125 16.18 0.67 -12.35
CA LEU A 125 17.26 1.50 -12.91
C LEU A 125 18.66 0.91 -12.66
N GLU A 126 18.87 0.20 -11.55
CA GLU A 126 20.12 -0.53 -11.28
C GLU A 126 20.34 -1.67 -12.28
N ALA A 127 19.25 -2.33 -12.70
CA ALA A 127 19.31 -3.41 -13.69
C ALA A 127 19.38 -2.91 -15.13
N ASP A 128 18.64 -1.84 -15.44
CA ASP A 128 18.59 -1.19 -16.76
C ASP A 128 18.27 0.30 -16.56
N PRO A 129 19.24 1.21 -16.82
CA PRO A 129 19.07 2.66 -16.64
C PRO A 129 17.94 3.28 -17.46
N THR A 130 17.43 2.60 -18.47
CA THR A 130 16.30 3.07 -19.31
C THR A 130 14.94 2.59 -18.80
N ASN A 131 14.90 1.71 -17.81
CA ASN A 131 13.69 1.05 -17.34
C ASN A 131 13.01 1.85 -16.22
N HIS A 132 12.16 2.78 -16.60
CA HIS A 132 11.42 3.64 -15.68
C HIS A 132 10.11 2.98 -15.22
N LEU A 133 10.12 2.34 -14.05
CA LEU A 133 9.00 1.56 -13.51
C LEU A 133 8.11 2.33 -12.54
N LEU A 134 8.49 3.55 -12.10
CA LEU A 134 7.85 4.24 -10.97
C LEU A 134 6.33 4.38 -11.13
N MET A 135 5.86 4.87 -12.27
CA MET A 135 4.43 5.13 -12.48
C MET A 135 3.61 3.84 -12.48
N HIS A 136 4.13 2.79 -13.09
CA HIS A 136 3.49 1.47 -13.09
C HIS A 136 3.49 0.85 -11.68
N ALA A 137 4.60 0.96 -10.96
CA ALA A 137 4.73 0.48 -9.59
C ALA A 137 3.82 1.25 -8.62
N VAL A 138 3.64 2.57 -8.79
CA VAL A 138 2.69 3.36 -8.01
C VAL A 138 1.25 2.88 -8.24
N GLY A 139 0.87 2.63 -9.50
CA GLY A 139 -0.45 2.09 -9.82
C GLY A 139 -0.72 0.74 -9.15
N ALA A 140 0.23 -0.20 -9.26
CA ALA A 140 0.14 -1.51 -8.60
C ALA A 140 0.08 -1.37 -7.06
N ASN A 141 0.85 -0.44 -6.50
CA ASN A 141 0.88 -0.19 -5.05
C ASN A 141 -0.44 0.38 -4.53
N VAL A 142 -1.04 1.35 -5.22
CA VAL A 142 -2.37 1.88 -4.87
C VAL A 142 -3.44 0.80 -4.94
N ALA A 143 -3.42 -0.05 -5.99
CA ALA A 143 -4.33 -1.18 -6.12
C ALA A 143 -4.16 -2.17 -4.95
N GLY A 144 -2.93 -2.48 -4.56
CA GLY A 144 -2.60 -3.31 -3.40
C GLY A 144 -3.13 -2.74 -2.09
N GLN A 145 -3.05 -1.43 -1.89
CA GLN A 145 -3.65 -0.78 -0.71
C GLN A 145 -5.16 -0.96 -0.65
N ILE A 146 -5.85 -0.70 -1.76
CA ILE A 146 -7.31 -0.89 -1.83
C ILE A 146 -7.65 -2.35 -1.55
N GLY A 147 -6.95 -3.30 -2.18
CA GLY A 147 -7.13 -4.73 -1.98
C GLY A 147 -6.92 -5.16 -0.53
N SER A 148 -5.85 -4.70 0.11
CA SER A 148 -5.53 -5.02 1.51
C SER A 148 -6.59 -4.50 2.48
N VAL A 149 -7.09 -3.27 2.26
CA VAL A 149 -8.14 -2.68 3.10
C VAL A 149 -9.47 -3.43 2.93
N LEU A 150 -9.82 -3.82 1.71
CA LEU A 150 -11.02 -4.61 1.44
C LEU A 150 -10.90 -6.01 2.06
N ALA A 151 -9.79 -6.71 1.87
CA ALA A 151 -9.55 -8.02 2.44
C ALA A 151 -9.58 -7.98 3.99
N GLY A 152 -8.91 -7.01 4.59
CA GLY A 152 -8.94 -6.78 6.04
C GLY A 152 -10.34 -6.49 6.56
N GLY A 153 -11.10 -5.64 5.85
CA GLY A 153 -12.48 -5.33 6.20
C GLY A 153 -13.41 -6.55 6.14
N VAL A 154 -13.26 -7.39 5.12
CA VAL A 154 -14.00 -8.65 4.99
C VAL A 154 -13.65 -9.61 6.13
N LEU A 155 -12.35 -9.80 6.41
CA LEU A 155 -11.91 -10.67 7.50
C LEU A 155 -12.45 -10.21 8.85
N LEU A 156 -12.41 -8.91 9.14
CA LEU A 156 -12.96 -8.36 10.37
C LEU A 156 -14.48 -8.56 10.46
N ALA A 157 -15.20 -8.45 9.36
CA ALA A 157 -16.65 -8.68 9.33
C ALA A 157 -17.03 -10.15 9.59
N TYR A 158 -16.20 -11.10 9.16
CA TYR A 158 -16.47 -12.54 9.32
C TYR A 158 -15.90 -13.13 10.61
N LEU A 159 -14.78 -12.61 11.11
CA LEU A 159 -14.06 -13.15 12.28
C LEU A 159 -14.26 -12.32 13.55
N GLY A 160 -14.72 -11.08 13.43
CA GLY A 160 -14.90 -10.13 14.53
C GLY A 160 -16.34 -10.00 15.00
N GLY A 161 -17.27 -10.83 14.49
CA GLY A 161 -18.68 -10.89 14.89
C GLY A 161 -18.94 -11.81 16.06
#